data_8b7aa80743effa03b6b434689e898268
#
_entry.id   8b7aa80743effa03b6b434689e898268
#
_cell.length_a   1.000
_cell.length_b   1.000
_cell.length_c   1.000
_cell.angle_alpha   90.00
_cell.angle_beta   90.00
_cell.angle_gamma   90.00
#
_symmetry.space_group_name_H-M   'P 1'
#
loop_
_entity.id
_entity.type
_entity.pdbx_description
1 polymer ?
#
loop_
_entity_poly.entity_id
_entity_poly.type
_entity_poly.pdbx_seq_one_letter_code
_entity_poly.pdbx_strand_id
1 'polypeptide(L)'
;MRKFIFSLVMALMAIVSVNAQTAVQTSKLFDNTYIGVTAGATTPLDFNSVFPVNTVAGLKFGKEFCPILAIEAEGVAILNDNHWTDIKTAVKGTNVGVNGIMNLSNLFGDYNGTPRTLEFKTNAGLGWMHVWNTSANAMTAKTGLDLQFNFGKTKAHSFIVTPAVYWNLSKFGGIKFDKRGAQFGLTATYLYHFKTSNGTRHFKTYDVGAMINEIDRLNSVLAECEKREPKVIEKVIIKEAAPAVANDEAKWIVTFAENSSVLTPEAMYILNQIGNDAIVDIVATASMTGSDEYNQKLSEKRAAVVSDYLTNNCGVRVNSAVGKGKNAETGRVAIVTNTK
;
A
#
# COMPACT_ATOMS: atom_id res chain seq x y z
N MET A 1 -13.64 21.71 -23.97
CA MET A 1 -13.89 20.64 -22.97
C MET A 1 -12.63 19.92 -22.50
N ARG A 2 -11.74 19.38 -23.38
CA ARG A 2 -10.50 18.72 -22.93
C ARG A 2 -9.58 19.58 -22.05
N LYS A 3 -9.40 20.87 -22.40
CA LYS A 3 -8.56 21.80 -21.61
C LYS A 3 -9.18 22.13 -20.24
N PHE A 4 -10.51 22.16 -20.13
CA PHE A 4 -11.21 22.42 -18.87
C PHE A 4 -11.12 21.24 -17.89
N ILE A 5 -11.24 20.01 -18.41
CA ILE A 5 -11.07 18.78 -17.61
C ILE A 5 -9.64 18.68 -17.12
N PHE A 6 -8.66 18.97 -17.97
CA PHE A 6 -7.23 18.92 -17.59
C PHE A 6 -6.89 19.98 -16.54
N SER A 7 -7.42 21.20 -16.66
CA SER A 7 -7.22 22.26 -15.67
C SER A 7 -7.94 21.97 -14.35
N LEU A 8 -9.11 21.32 -14.37
CA LEU A 8 -9.82 20.88 -13.18
C LEU A 8 -9.06 19.76 -12.44
N VAL A 9 -8.51 18.81 -13.19
CA VAL A 9 -7.68 17.72 -12.62
C VAL A 9 -6.38 18.29 -12.04
N MET A 10 -5.74 19.24 -12.72
CA MET A 10 -4.55 19.92 -12.21
C MET A 10 -4.83 20.77 -10.97
N ALA A 11 -5.98 21.45 -10.94
CA ALA A 11 -6.40 22.22 -9.76
C ALA A 11 -6.72 21.30 -8.57
N LEU A 12 -7.35 20.13 -8.80
CA LEU A 12 -7.58 19.11 -7.80
C LEU A 12 -6.28 18.50 -7.28
N MET A 13 -5.28 18.27 -8.14
CA MET A 13 -3.96 17.82 -7.72
C MET A 13 -3.20 18.88 -6.92
N ALA A 14 -3.36 20.17 -7.26
CA ALA A 14 -2.73 21.26 -6.51
C ALA A 14 -3.30 21.42 -5.10
N ILE A 15 -4.58 21.14 -4.90
CA ILE A 15 -5.22 21.18 -3.57
C ILE A 15 -4.69 20.07 -2.64
N VAL A 16 -4.30 18.92 -3.21
CA VAL A 16 -3.74 17.78 -2.43
C VAL A 16 -2.32 18.08 -1.95
N SER A 17 -1.62 19.04 -2.54
CA SER A 17 -0.22 19.37 -2.22
C SER A 17 -0.03 20.46 -1.16
N VAL A 18 -1.09 21.04 -0.59
CA VAL A 18 -0.99 22.17 0.34
C VAL A 18 -0.53 21.77 1.76
N ASN A 19 -0.63 20.48 2.15
CA ASN A 19 -0.13 20.00 3.43
C ASN A 19 1.08 19.08 3.24
N ALA A 20 2.23 19.67 2.92
CA ALA A 20 3.48 18.97 2.59
C ALA A 20 4.16 18.24 3.77
N GLN A 21 3.55 18.20 4.95
CA GLN A 21 4.11 17.54 6.13
C GLN A 21 3.76 16.05 6.27
N THR A 22 2.73 15.59 5.59
CA THR A 22 2.27 14.20 5.69
C THR A 22 2.20 13.55 4.31
N ALA A 23 2.97 12.49 4.11
CA ALA A 23 2.86 11.63 2.93
C ALA A 23 1.87 10.49 3.20
N VAL A 24 1.05 10.18 2.21
CA VAL A 24 0.10 9.06 2.26
C VAL A 24 0.69 7.88 1.51
N GLN A 25 0.64 6.71 2.12
CA GLN A 25 1.09 5.48 1.45
C GLN A 25 0.24 5.22 0.20
N THR A 26 0.91 4.98 -0.93
CA THR A 26 0.24 4.61 -2.19
C THR A 26 -0.61 3.36 -2.00
N SER A 27 -1.88 3.42 -2.42
CA SER A 27 -2.80 2.29 -2.34
C SER A 27 -2.66 1.36 -3.55
N LYS A 28 -2.74 0.06 -3.35
CA LYS A 28 -2.84 -0.93 -4.43
C LYS A 28 -4.26 -0.95 -5.01
N LEU A 29 -4.48 -1.68 -6.11
CA LEU A 29 -5.74 -1.67 -6.85
C LEU A 29 -6.98 -1.96 -5.97
N PHE A 30 -6.91 -2.92 -5.07
CA PHE A 30 -8.02 -3.31 -4.20
C PHE A 30 -7.95 -2.72 -2.78
N ASP A 31 -6.94 -1.89 -2.48
CA ASP A 31 -6.87 -1.22 -1.19
C ASP A 31 -7.93 -0.13 -1.08
N ASN A 32 -8.41 0.10 0.15
CA ASN A 32 -9.40 1.13 0.47
C ASN A 32 -10.68 1.04 -0.39
N THR A 33 -11.09 -0.19 -0.70
CA THR A 33 -12.37 -0.48 -1.35
C THR A 33 -13.44 -0.72 -0.31
N TYR A 34 -14.68 -0.42 -0.69
CA TYR A 34 -15.84 -0.66 0.16
C TYR A 34 -17.03 -1.14 -0.67
N ILE A 35 -17.94 -1.81 0.00
CA ILE A 35 -19.24 -2.20 -0.53
C ILE A 35 -20.33 -1.73 0.42
N GLY A 36 -21.48 -1.40 -0.12
CA GLY A 36 -22.60 -0.96 0.69
C GLY A 36 -23.95 -1.27 0.12
N VAL A 37 -24.93 -1.20 1.01
CA VAL A 37 -26.35 -1.27 0.69
C VAL A 37 -26.97 0.07 1.03
N THR A 38 -27.85 0.56 0.16
CA THR A 38 -28.55 1.84 0.32
C THR A 38 -30.04 1.64 0.20
N ALA A 39 -30.77 2.40 0.97
CA ALA A 39 -32.24 2.48 0.88
C ALA A 39 -32.67 3.92 1.18
N GLY A 40 -33.82 4.30 0.67
CA GLY A 40 -34.35 5.65 0.90
C GLY A 40 -35.55 5.97 0.06
N ALA A 41 -35.76 7.26 -0.16
CA ALA A 41 -36.88 7.75 -0.93
C ALA A 41 -36.49 8.94 -1.80
N THR A 42 -37.20 9.12 -2.91
CA THR A 42 -37.08 10.28 -3.79
C THR A 42 -38.44 10.93 -4.04
N THR A 43 -38.48 12.26 -4.21
CA THR A 43 -39.67 13.04 -4.51
C THR A 43 -39.34 14.10 -5.57
N PRO A 44 -40.31 14.58 -6.39
CA PRO A 44 -40.07 15.65 -7.31
C PRO A 44 -39.55 16.94 -6.64
N LEU A 45 -38.55 17.60 -7.25
CA LEU A 45 -37.92 18.81 -6.69
C LEU A 45 -38.78 20.07 -6.79
N ASP A 46 -39.84 20.06 -7.60
CA ASP A 46 -40.72 21.22 -7.80
C ASP A 46 -41.53 21.61 -6.54
N PHE A 47 -41.54 20.73 -5.52
CA PHE A 47 -42.19 20.93 -4.20
C PHE A 47 -43.66 21.38 -4.25
N ASN A 48 -44.32 21.33 -5.41
CA ASN A 48 -45.75 21.56 -5.49
C ASN A 48 -46.55 20.45 -4.77
N SER A 49 -45.94 19.30 -4.61
CA SER A 49 -46.43 18.18 -3.86
C SER A 49 -45.27 17.33 -3.37
N VAL A 50 -45.28 16.88 -2.11
CA VAL A 50 -44.37 15.89 -1.58
C VAL A 50 -44.60 14.51 -2.21
N PHE A 51 -45.71 14.30 -2.87
CA PHE A 51 -46.06 13.08 -3.56
C PHE A 51 -46.00 13.24 -5.08
N PRO A 52 -45.61 12.19 -5.83
CA PRO A 52 -45.33 10.82 -5.35
C PRO A 52 -43.95 10.68 -4.70
N VAL A 53 -43.87 9.95 -3.60
CA VAL A 53 -42.63 9.48 -3.01
C VAL A 53 -42.31 8.12 -3.62
N ASN A 54 -41.12 7.95 -4.18
CA ASN A 54 -40.65 6.69 -4.70
C ASN A 54 -39.64 6.07 -3.73
N THR A 55 -39.90 4.86 -3.28
CA THR A 55 -38.94 4.09 -2.47
C THR A 55 -37.81 3.61 -3.37
N VAL A 56 -36.57 3.72 -2.89
CA VAL A 56 -35.37 3.29 -3.61
C VAL A 56 -34.53 2.37 -2.74
N ALA A 57 -33.92 1.36 -3.37
CA ALA A 57 -32.95 0.48 -2.75
C ALA A 57 -31.82 0.16 -3.75
N GLY A 58 -30.62 -0.03 -3.26
CA GLY A 58 -29.48 -0.22 -4.16
C GLY A 58 -28.22 -0.72 -3.49
N LEU A 59 -27.20 -0.85 -4.33
CA LEU A 59 -25.87 -1.28 -3.94
C LEU A 59 -24.86 -0.22 -4.35
N LYS A 60 -23.79 -0.12 -3.58
CA LYS A 60 -22.65 0.75 -3.83
C LYS A 60 -21.37 -0.05 -3.74
N PHE A 61 -20.44 0.26 -4.64
CA PHE A 61 -19.08 -0.26 -4.59
C PHE A 61 -18.12 0.89 -4.91
N GLY A 62 -17.17 1.13 -4.03
CA GLY A 62 -16.29 2.27 -4.19
C GLY A 62 -14.84 1.98 -3.81
N LYS A 63 -13.98 2.91 -4.23
CA LYS A 63 -12.57 2.93 -3.92
C LYS A 63 -12.12 4.33 -3.54
N GLU A 64 -11.52 4.46 -2.40
CA GLU A 64 -10.81 5.67 -2.00
C GLU A 64 -9.39 5.65 -2.58
N PHE A 65 -9.00 6.67 -3.33
CA PHE A 65 -7.65 6.81 -3.91
C PHE A 65 -6.69 7.50 -2.95
N CYS A 66 -7.22 8.47 -2.22
CA CYS A 66 -6.53 9.19 -1.16
C CYS A 66 -7.56 9.57 -0.08
N PRO A 67 -7.13 10.10 1.07
CA PRO A 67 -8.06 10.47 2.14
C PRO A 67 -9.15 11.48 1.74
N ILE A 68 -8.95 12.20 0.63
CA ILE A 68 -9.85 13.26 0.15
C ILE A 68 -10.75 12.80 -0.99
N LEU A 69 -10.26 11.91 -1.88
CA LEU A 69 -10.95 11.58 -3.13
C LEU A 69 -11.26 10.07 -3.22
N ALA A 70 -12.49 9.77 -3.65
CA ALA A 70 -12.93 8.42 -3.96
C ALA A 70 -13.78 8.40 -5.24
N ILE A 71 -13.94 7.22 -5.81
CA ILE A 71 -14.89 6.91 -6.87
C ILE A 71 -15.83 5.82 -6.40
N GLU A 72 -17.09 5.92 -6.76
CA GLU A 72 -18.13 4.97 -6.35
C GLU A 72 -19.01 4.61 -7.56
N ALA A 73 -19.19 3.34 -7.82
CA ALA A 73 -20.26 2.83 -8.67
C ALA A 73 -21.49 2.58 -7.81
N GLU A 74 -22.65 3.05 -8.28
CA GLU A 74 -23.94 2.93 -7.59
C GLU A 74 -24.97 2.33 -8.52
N GLY A 75 -25.70 1.32 -8.05
CA GLY A 75 -26.85 0.75 -8.74
C GLY A 75 -28.07 0.86 -7.84
N VAL A 76 -29.10 1.60 -8.27
CA VAL A 76 -30.32 1.84 -7.50
C VAL A 76 -31.55 1.39 -8.27
N ALA A 77 -32.40 0.60 -7.62
CA ALA A 77 -33.72 0.24 -8.08
C ALA A 77 -34.79 1.16 -7.46
N ILE A 78 -35.68 1.66 -8.29
CA ILE A 78 -36.88 2.40 -7.86
C ILE A 78 -37.97 1.34 -7.69
N LEU A 79 -38.38 1.13 -6.45
CA LEU A 79 -39.35 0.08 -6.12
C LEU A 79 -40.76 0.48 -6.49
N ASN A 80 -41.56 -0.48 -6.89
CA ASN A 80 -42.97 -0.30 -7.12
C ASN A 80 -43.75 -0.56 -5.83
N ASP A 81 -44.14 0.51 -5.15
CA ASP A 81 -44.94 0.48 -3.93
C ASP A 81 -46.47 0.28 -4.20
N ASN A 82 -46.86 0.39 -5.46
CA ASN A 82 -48.26 0.20 -5.87
C ASN A 82 -48.39 -0.85 -6.98
N HIS A 83 -48.05 -2.10 -6.66
CA HIS A 83 -48.02 -3.24 -7.57
C HIS A 83 -49.42 -3.74 -7.97
N TRP A 84 -50.48 -3.18 -7.40
CA TRP A 84 -51.86 -3.52 -7.68
C TRP A 84 -52.45 -2.81 -8.90
N THR A 85 -51.77 -1.76 -9.41
CA THR A 85 -52.14 -1.06 -10.61
C THR A 85 -51.14 -1.30 -11.73
N ASP A 86 -51.57 -1.46 -12.95
CA ASP A 86 -50.95 -1.60 -14.28
C ASP A 86 -49.46 -1.97 -14.43
N ILE A 87 -48.63 -1.79 -13.42
CA ILE A 87 -47.20 -2.14 -13.47
C ILE A 87 -47.00 -3.52 -12.84
N LYS A 88 -46.79 -4.55 -13.68
CA LYS A 88 -46.60 -5.94 -13.27
C LYS A 88 -45.20 -6.27 -12.69
N THR A 89 -44.34 -5.26 -12.56
CA THR A 89 -42.94 -5.43 -12.10
C THR A 89 -42.73 -4.88 -10.70
N ALA A 90 -41.94 -5.57 -9.87
CA ALA A 90 -41.58 -5.10 -8.53
C ALA A 90 -40.69 -3.83 -8.57
N VAL A 91 -40.09 -3.52 -9.73
CA VAL A 91 -39.19 -2.39 -9.94
C VAL A 91 -39.73 -1.52 -11.06
N LYS A 92 -39.94 -0.23 -10.80
CA LYS A 92 -40.34 0.78 -11.79
C LYS A 92 -39.19 1.14 -12.75
N GLY A 93 -38.00 1.24 -12.21
CA GLY A 93 -36.79 1.59 -12.98
C GLY A 93 -35.53 1.27 -12.22
N THR A 94 -34.43 1.25 -12.95
CA THR A 94 -33.09 1.09 -12.39
C THR A 94 -32.18 2.22 -12.87
N ASN A 95 -31.33 2.72 -11.99
CA ASN A 95 -30.30 3.71 -12.31
C ASN A 95 -28.94 3.15 -11.94
N VAL A 96 -28.00 3.14 -12.88
CA VAL A 96 -26.61 2.76 -12.67
C VAL A 96 -25.75 3.97 -12.95
N GLY A 97 -24.88 4.33 -12.04
CA GLY A 97 -24.06 5.52 -12.15
C GLY A 97 -22.69 5.37 -11.54
N VAL A 98 -21.85 6.35 -11.83
CA VAL A 98 -20.52 6.51 -11.24
C VAL A 98 -20.45 7.91 -10.63
N ASN A 99 -20.05 7.96 -9.37
CA ASN A 99 -19.94 9.16 -8.55
C ASN A 99 -18.48 9.41 -8.17
N GLY A 100 -18.03 10.65 -8.30
CA GLY A 100 -16.84 11.15 -7.61
C GLY A 100 -17.23 11.62 -6.22
N ILE A 101 -16.45 11.28 -5.22
CA ILE A 101 -16.68 11.66 -3.83
C ILE A 101 -15.48 12.46 -3.33
N MET A 102 -15.76 13.57 -2.66
CA MET A 102 -14.74 14.40 -2.02
C MET A 102 -15.02 14.52 -0.53
N ASN A 103 -14.06 14.14 0.30
CA ASN A 103 -14.15 14.25 1.75
C ASN A 103 -13.77 15.66 2.20
N LEU A 104 -14.78 16.48 2.50
CA LEU A 104 -14.60 17.87 2.93
C LEU A 104 -13.96 17.95 4.32
N SER A 105 -14.25 16.99 5.19
CA SER A 105 -13.65 16.94 6.53
C SER A 105 -12.14 16.75 6.49
N ASN A 106 -11.65 15.94 5.54
CA ASN A 106 -10.21 15.74 5.35
C ASN A 106 -9.57 16.84 4.50
N LEU A 107 -10.35 17.48 3.62
CA LEU A 107 -9.86 18.59 2.81
C LEU A 107 -9.55 19.82 3.65
N PHE A 108 -10.44 20.15 4.61
CA PHE A 108 -10.33 21.38 5.42
C PHE A 108 -9.74 21.14 6.82
N GLY A 109 -9.74 19.90 7.32
CA GLY A 109 -9.36 19.59 8.68
C GLY A 109 -8.20 18.57 8.79
N ASP A 110 -7.44 18.36 7.75
CA ASP A 110 -6.35 17.41 7.60
C ASP A 110 -6.71 15.95 7.93
N TYR A 111 -5.95 15.01 7.43
CA TYR A 111 -6.14 13.59 7.70
C TYR A 111 -5.09 13.08 8.69
N ASN A 112 -5.54 12.65 9.87
CA ASN A 112 -4.68 12.23 10.99
C ASN A 112 -4.32 10.72 10.97
N GLY A 113 -4.34 10.07 9.80
CA GLY A 113 -4.03 8.65 9.67
C GLY A 113 -5.17 7.69 10.01
N THR A 114 -6.30 8.19 10.53
CA THR A 114 -7.51 7.40 10.80
C THR A 114 -8.77 8.17 10.44
N PRO A 115 -9.84 7.50 9.92
CA PRO A 115 -11.11 8.14 9.63
C PRO A 115 -11.72 8.75 10.90
N ARG A 116 -12.30 9.94 10.77
CA ARG A 116 -13.07 10.58 11.86
C ARG A 116 -14.33 9.77 12.16
N THR A 117 -14.88 9.95 13.35
CA THR A 117 -16.18 9.35 13.69
C THR A 117 -17.30 9.94 12.84
N LEU A 118 -17.25 11.26 12.59
CA LEU A 118 -18.16 11.97 11.69
C LEU A 118 -17.35 12.62 10.57
N GLU A 119 -17.75 12.38 9.34
CA GLU A 119 -17.17 12.98 8.13
C GLU A 119 -18.28 13.59 7.25
N PHE A 120 -17.99 14.76 6.71
CA PHE A 120 -18.78 15.41 5.70
C PHE A 120 -18.12 15.20 4.35
N LYS A 121 -18.87 14.64 3.41
CA LYS A 121 -18.40 14.40 2.04
C LYS A 121 -19.39 15.03 1.06
N THR A 122 -18.93 15.39 -0.12
CA THR A 122 -19.80 15.71 -1.24
C THR A 122 -19.64 14.65 -2.31
N ASN A 123 -20.72 14.38 -3.03
CA ASN A 123 -20.71 13.47 -4.15
C ASN A 123 -21.32 14.13 -5.38
N ALA A 124 -20.77 13.83 -6.55
CA ALA A 124 -21.32 14.21 -7.83
C ALA A 124 -21.05 13.12 -8.87
N GLY A 125 -22.00 12.80 -9.70
CA GLY A 125 -21.86 11.72 -10.66
C GLY A 125 -22.82 11.77 -11.82
N LEU A 126 -22.58 10.86 -12.76
CA LEU A 126 -23.42 10.63 -13.91
C LEU A 126 -23.91 9.19 -13.90
N GLY A 127 -25.11 8.98 -14.41
CA GLY A 127 -25.71 7.67 -14.47
C GLY A 127 -26.60 7.49 -15.69
N TRP A 128 -27.09 6.28 -15.82
CA TRP A 128 -28.03 5.88 -16.83
C TRP A 128 -29.22 5.18 -16.16
N MET A 129 -30.41 5.67 -16.43
CA MET A 129 -31.66 5.17 -15.89
C MET A 129 -32.44 4.44 -16.99
N HIS A 130 -32.95 3.26 -16.64
CA HIS A 130 -33.90 2.52 -17.44
C HIS A 130 -35.23 2.42 -16.71
N VAL A 131 -36.32 2.77 -17.38
CA VAL A 131 -37.69 2.69 -16.85
C VAL A 131 -38.38 1.49 -17.48
N TRP A 132 -38.66 0.46 -16.69
CA TRP A 132 -39.08 -0.85 -17.17
C TRP A 132 -40.45 -0.88 -17.86
N ASN A 133 -41.42 -0.13 -17.35
CA ASN A 133 -42.78 -0.16 -17.89
C ASN A 133 -42.94 0.59 -19.24
N THR A 134 -42.06 1.55 -19.53
CA THR A 134 -42.08 2.33 -20.78
C THR A 134 -40.91 2.04 -21.68
N SER A 135 -40.00 1.19 -21.27
CA SER A 135 -38.70 0.91 -21.92
C SER A 135 -37.91 2.18 -22.24
N ALA A 136 -38.16 3.26 -21.49
CA ALA A 136 -37.50 4.52 -21.68
C ALA A 136 -36.13 4.57 -21.00
N ASN A 137 -35.19 5.20 -21.68
CA ASN A 137 -33.84 5.40 -21.17
C ASN A 137 -33.56 6.88 -20.92
N ALA A 138 -32.82 7.21 -19.89
CA ALA A 138 -32.43 8.58 -19.59
C ALA A 138 -31.03 8.65 -19.04
N MET A 139 -30.28 9.66 -19.45
CA MET A 139 -29.06 10.06 -18.79
C MET A 139 -29.37 10.81 -17.52
N THR A 140 -28.72 10.49 -16.42
CA THR A 140 -28.95 11.12 -15.13
C THR A 140 -27.68 11.75 -14.59
N ALA A 141 -27.83 12.76 -13.73
CA ALA A 141 -26.77 13.26 -12.89
C ALA A 141 -27.23 13.27 -11.43
N LYS A 142 -26.29 13.13 -10.52
CA LYS A 142 -26.51 13.20 -9.07
C LYS A 142 -25.56 14.22 -8.47
N THR A 143 -26.06 15.01 -7.54
CA THR A 143 -25.27 15.86 -6.66
C THR A 143 -25.80 15.75 -5.24
N GLY A 144 -24.93 15.53 -4.27
CA GLY A 144 -25.37 15.30 -2.88
C GLY A 144 -24.29 15.60 -1.86
N LEU A 145 -24.74 15.56 -0.62
CA LEU A 145 -23.89 15.66 0.56
C LEU A 145 -24.03 14.38 1.37
N ASP A 146 -22.92 13.83 1.85
CA ASP A 146 -22.89 12.64 2.66
C ASP A 146 -22.49 13.01 4.09
N LEU A 147 -23.37 12.70 5.04
CA LEU A 147 -23.04 12.66 6.47
C LEU A 147 -22.66 11.23 6.81
N GLN A 148 -21.37 10.95 6.94
CA GLN A 148 -20.84 9.62 7.20
C GLN A 148 -20.43 9.46 8.66
N PHE A 149 -21.01 8.47 9.34
CA PHE A 149 -20.65 8.03 10.68
C PHE A 149 -19.82 6.76 10.61
N ASN A 150 -18.55 6.84 10.99
CA ASN A 150 -17.62 5.72 11.01
C ASN A 150 -17.58 5.11 12.41
N PHE A 151 -17.82 3.81 12.53
CA PHE A 151 -17.91 3.13 13.82
C PHE A 151 -17.14 1.80 13.85
N GLY A 152 -17.03 1.22 15.03
CA GLY A 152 -16.19 0.07 15.31
C GLY A 152 -14.73 0.47 15.61
N LYS A 153 -13.99 -0.40 16.30
CA LYS A 153 -12.59 -0.15 16.71
C LYS A 153 -11.67 0.16 15.51
N THR A 154 -11.94 -0.48 14.38
CA THR A 154 -11.14 -0.36 13.15
C THR A 154 -11.78 0.55 12.11
N LYS A 155 -12.89 1.24 12.44
CA LYS A 155 -13.64 2.08 11.49
C LYS A 155 -14.01 1.34 10.19
N ALA A 156 -14.27 0.02 10.31
CA ALA A 156 -14.63 -0.83 9.17
C ALA A 156 -16.04 -0.59 8.65
N HIS A 157 -16.88 -0.02 9.49
CA HIS A 157 -18.30 0.15 9.24
C HIS A 157 -18.64 1.62 9.20
N SER A 158 -19.47 2.01 8.24
CA SER A 158 -19.98 3.36 8.12
C SER A 158 -21.46 3.37 7.87
N PHE A 159 -22.14 4.32 8.46
CA PHE A 159 -23.52 4.66 8.17
C PHE A 159 -23.57 6.06 7.56
N ILE A 160 -24.20 6.20 6.41
CA ILE A 160 -24.24 7.46 5.66
C ILE A 160 -25.67 7.89 5.47
N VAL A 161 -25.96 9.16 5.73
CA VAL A 161 -27.19 9.82 5.32
C VAL A 161 -26.85 10.79 4.19
N THR A 162 -27.51 10.59 3.05
CA THR A 162 -27.26 11.37 1.83
C THR A 162 -28.52 12.10 1.37
N PRO A 163 -28.69 13.39 1.66
CA PRO A 163 -29.55 14.26 0.87
C PRO A 163 -28.89 14.53 -0.50
N ALA A 164 -29.65 14.31 -1.59
CA ALA A 164 -29.13 14.46 -2.95
C ALA A 164 -30.21 14.97 -3.91
N VAL A 165 -29.77 15.64 -4.98
CA VAL A 165 -30.60 15.98 -6.12
C VAL A 165 -30.21 15.10 -7.30
N TYR A 166 -31.21 14.46 -7.88
CA TYR A 166 -31.08 13.60 -9.06
C TYR A 166 -31.71 14.34 -10.25
N TRP A 167 -30.95 14.54 -11.30
CA TRP A 167 -31.33 15.23 -12.51
C TRP A 167 -31.61 14.25 -13.64
N ASN A 168 -32.73 14.34 -14.33
CA ASN A 168 -32.94 13.67 -15.60
C ASN A 168 -32.47 14.60 -16.73
N LEU A 169 -31.31 14.32 -17.28
CA LEU A 169 -30.66 15.16 -18.29
C LEU A 169 -31.30 15.05 -19.67
N SER A 170 -32.02 13.96 -19.95
CA SER A 170 -32.57 13.64 -21.27
C SER A 170 -34.02 14.04 -21.46
N LYS A 171 -34.69 14.51 -20.39
CA LYS A 171 -36.16 14.70 -20.39
C LYS A 171 -36.65 15.79 -21.37
N PHE A 172 -35.82 16.78 -21.71
CA PHE A 172 -36.22 17.98 -22.44
C PHE A 172 -35.40 18.23 -23.71
N GLY A 173 -35.17 17.17 -24.49
CA GLY A 173 -34.56 17.29 -25.82
C GLY A 173 -33.10 17.77 -25.80
N GLY A 174 -32.26 17.06 -25.11
CA GLY A 174 -30.81 17.31 -24.96
C GLY A 174 -30.36 17.29 -23.51
N ILE A 175 -29.07 17.39 -23.28
CA ILE A 175 -28.48 17.36 -21.94
C ILE A 175 -28.72 18.70 -21.25
N LYS A 176 -29.68 18.74 -20.33
CA LYS A 176 -30.07 19.96 -19.58
C LYS A 176 -30.31 19.66 -18.11
N PHE A 177 -29.87 20.59 -17.26
CA PHE A 177 -30.22 20.61 -15.84
C PHE A 177 -31.50 21.43 -15.64
N ASP A 178 -32.65 20.76 -15.72
CA ASP A 178 -33.97 21.41 -15.56
C ASP A 178 -34.63 20.90 -14.27
N LYS A 179 -35.02 21.82 -13.39
CA LYS A 179 -35.70 21.51 -12.12
C LYS A 179 -36.97 20.66 -12.28
N ARG A 180 -37.69 20.79 -13.41
CA ARG A 180 -38.89 20.02 -13.72
C ARG A 180 -38.61 18.53 -13.95
N GLY A 181 -37.36 18.18 -14.24
CA GLY A 181 -36.87 16.79 -14.35
C GLY A 181 -36.08 16.31 -13.13
N ALA A 182 -35.92 17.17 -12.13
CA ALA A 182 -35.13 16.85 -10.94
C ALA A 182 -35.99 16.21 -9.84
N GLN A 183 -35.32 15.39 -9.04
CA GLN A 183 -35.88 14.77 -7.84
C GLN A 183 -34.97 15.06 -6.66
N PHE A 184 -35.53 15.34 -5.51
CA PHE A 184 -34.84 15.34 -4.24
C PHE A 184 -34.89 13.92 -3.68
N GLY A 185 -33.79 13.42 -3.18
CA GLY A 185 -33.71 12.11 -2.53
C GLY A 185 -33.01 12.21 -1.19
N LEU A 186 -33.50 11.39 -0.26
CA LEU A 186 -32.84 11.15 1.00
C LEU A 186 -32.60 9.65 1.12
N THR A 187 -31.32 9.27 1.20
CA THR A 187 -30.93 7.86 1.31
C THR A 187 -30.10 7.61 2.55
N ALA A 188 -30.24 6.41 3.12
CA ALA A 188 -29.42 5.88 4.16
C ALA A 188 -28.62 4.71 3.59
N THR A 189 -27.32 4.70 3.82
CA THR A 189 -26.39 3.70 3.30
C THR A 189 -25.58 3.11 4.42
N TYR A 190 -25.45 1.78 4.45
CA TYR A 190 -24.47 1.09 5.26
C TYR A 190 -23.32 0.65 4.37
N LEU A 191 -22.07 1.00 4.76
CA LEU A 191 -20.86 0.60 4.06
C LEU A 191 -19.99 -0.32 4.93
N TYR A 192 -19.35 -1.27 4.28
CA TYR A 192 -18.27 -2.06 4.84
C TYR A 192 -16.98 -1.81 4.06
N HIS A 193 -15.96 -1.32 4.76
CA HIS A 193 -14.62 -1.09 4.22
C HIS A 193 -13.77 -2.33 4.35
N PHE A 194 -13.23 -2.81 3.22
CA PHE A 194 -12.34 -3.96 3.20
C PHE A 194 -10.97 -3.62 3.76
N LYS A 195 -10.31 -4.61 4.33
CA LYS A 195 -8.96 -4.46 4.85
C LYS A 195 -7.97 -4.28 3.70
N THR A 196 -7.09 -3.30 3.82
CA THR A 196 -6.05 -3.05 2.81
C THR A 196 -4.90 -4.05 2.90
N SER A 197 -4.02 -4.07 1.91
CA SER A 197 -2.82 -4.91 1.90
C SER A 197 -1.82 -4.56 3.02
N ASN A 198 -1.88 -3.36 3.57
CA ASN A 198 -1.08 -2.93 4.73
C ASN A 198 -1.70 -3.33 6.09
N GLY A 199 -2.79 -4.07 6.08
CA GLY A 199 -3.47 -4.55 7.27
C GLY A 199 -4.45 -3.57 7.90
N THR A 200 -4.68 -2.39 7.31
CA THR A 200 -5.63 -1.38 7.79
C THR A 200 -6.85 -1.27 6.87
N ARG A 201 -7.83 -0.46 7.23
CA ARG A 201 -9.03 -0.13 6.43
C ARG A 201 -9.04 1.33 6.01
N HIS A 202 -7.92 2.01 6.16
CA HIS A 202 -7.73 3.43 5.91
C HIS A 202 -6.28 3.67 5.46
N PHE A 203 -5.98 4.89 5.07
CA PHE A 203 -4.65 5.26 4.59
C PHE A 203 -3.65 5.34 5.73
N LYS A 204 -2.45 4.82 5.49
CA LYS A 204 -1.31 5.00 6.38
C LYS A 204 -0.59 6.29 5.99
N THR A 205 -0.31 7.12 6.98
CA THR A 205 0.41 8.38 6.80
C THR A 205 1.80 8.29 7.39
N TYR A 206 2.73 9.04 6.80
CA TYR A 206 4.09 9.22 7.27
C TYR A 206 4.34 10.71 7.47
N ASP A 207 4.96 11.06 8.60
CA ASP A 207 5.43 12.42 8.86
C ASP A 207 6.70 12.67 8.05
N VAL A 208 6.58 13.45 6.99
CA VAL A 208 7.70 13.80 6.10
C VAL A 208 8.68 14.72 6.81
N GLY A 209 8.20 15.61 7.69
CA GLY A 209 9.05 16.49 8.47
C GLY A 209 9.96 15.72 9.42
N ALA A 210 9.41 14.75 10.15
CA ALA A 210 10.19 13.88 11.01
C ALA A 210 11.21 13.04 10.21
N MET A 211 10.85 12.57 9.02
CA MET A 211 11.76 11.82 8.14
C MET A 211 12.89 12.70 7.60
N ILE A 212 12.61 13.93 7.19
CA ILE A 212 13.64 14.90 6.73
C ILE A 212 14.59 15.20 7.88
N ASN A 213 14.08 15.52 9.06
CA ASN A 213 14.91 15.79 10.24
C ASN A 213 15.82 14.60 10.59
N GLU A 214 15.34 13.38 10.48
CA GLU A 214 16.15 12.18 10.71
C GLU A 214 17.21 11.97 9.62
N ILE A 215 16.89 12.26 8.35
CA ILE A 215 17.86 12.24 7.25
C ILE A 215 18.95 13.28 7.49
N ASP A 216 18.60 14.51 7.88
CA ASP A 216 19.56 15.58 8.15
C ASP A 216 20.44 15.22 9.36
N ARG A 217 19.87 14.62 10.41
CA ARG A 217 20.60 14.09 11.55
C ARG A 217 21.60 13.01 11.14
N LEU A 218 21.15 12.04 10.32
CA LEU A 218 22.02 10.97 9.84
C LEU A 218 23.14 11.51 8.93
N ASN A 219 22.84 12.46 8.06
CA ASN A 219 23.84 13.11 7.21
C ASN A 219 24.88 13.87 8.04
N SER A 220 24.45 14.55 9.13
CA SER A 220 25.39 15.23 10.02
C SER A 220 26.30 14.26 10.76
N VAL A 221 25.75 13.13 11.24
CA VAL A 221 26.55 12.06 11.86
C VAL A 221 27.52 11.43 10.86
N LEU A 222 27.10 11.24 9.61
CA LEU A 222 27.95 10.71 8.55
C LEU A 222 29.11 11.68 8.26
N ALA A 223 28.84 12.98 8.13
CA ALA A 223 29.86 14.01 7.94
C ALA A 223 30.82 14.12 9.13
N GLU A 224 30.34 13.89 10.35
CA GLU A 224 31.21 13.79 11.54
C GLU A 224 32.08 12.52 11.51
N CYS A 225 31.51 11.38 11.08
CA CYS A 225 32.28 10.15 10.92
C CYS A 225 33.36 10.26 9.85
N GLU A 226 33.06 10.94 8.73
CA GLU A 226 34.03 11.18 7.65
C GLU A 226 35.17 12.14 8.08
N LYS A 227 34.87 13.08 8.97
CA LYS A 227 35.88 14.01 9.56
C LYS A 227 36.74 13.35 10.65
N ARG A 228 36.31 12.22 11.20
CA ARG A 228 37.12 11.46 12.13
C ARG A 228 38.25 10.84 11.33
N GLU A 229 39.46 11.33 11.52
CA GLU A 229 40.63 10.60 11.05
C GLU A 229 40.50 9.14 11.46
N PRO A 230 40.77 8.18 10.56
CA PRO A 230 40.74 6.78 10.92
C PRO A 230 41.66 6.65 12.14
N LYS A 231 41.11 6.28 13.29
CA LYS A 231 41.94 5.84 14.41
C LYS A 231 42.76 4.71 13.86
N VAL A 232 44.00 5.03 13.48
CA VAL A 232 45.01 4.02 13.28
C VAL A 232 45.08 3.33 14.64
N ILE A 233 44.45 2.16 14.72
CA ILE A 233 44.72 1.26 15.82
C ILE A 233 46.16 0.88 15.55
N GLU A 234 47.12 1.63 16.14
CA GLU A 234 48.46 1.11 16.29
C GLU A 234 48.30 -0.25 16.94
N LYS A 235 48.42 -1.26 16.11
CA LYS A 235 48.58 -2.62 16.57
C LYS A 235 49.83 -2.56 17.41
N VAL A 236 49.69 -2.42 18.73
CA VAL A 236 50.81 -2.63 19.66
C VAL A 236 51.24 -4.06 19.40
N ILE A 237 52.26 -4.18 18.57
CA ILE A 237 52.99 -5.42 18.38
C ILE A 237 53.79 -5.59 19.68
N ILE A 238 53.16 -6.24 20.65
CA ILE A 238 53.90 -6.81 21.76
C ILE A 238 54.81 -7.87 21.12
N LYS A 239 56.03 -7.46 20.88
CA LYS A 239 57.11 -8.33 20.46
C LYS A 239 57.51 -9.18 21.67
N GLU A 240 56.72 -10.20 21.95
CA GLU A 240 57.20 -11.29 22.78
C GLU A 240 58.04 -12.22 21.91
N ALA A 241 59.30 -12.38 22.28
CA ALA A 241 60.26 -13.16 21.59
C ALA A 241 59.86 -14.64 21.53
N ALA A 242 60.09 -15.23 20.40
CA ALA A 242 59.80 -16.55 19.91
C ALA A 242 60.19 -17.74 20.84
N PRO A 243 59.57 -18.92 20.60
CA PRO A 243 60.36 -19.85 19.77
C PRO A 243 59.60 -20.30 18.53
N ALA A 244 60.36 -20.45 17.47
CA ALA A 244 59.96 -20.95 16.18
C ALA A 244 59.37 -22.36 16.27
N VAL A 245 58.12 -22.51 15.73
CA VAL A 245 57.71 -23.72 15.06
C VAL A 245 56.96 -23.27 13.80
N ALA A 246 57.55 -23.57 12.66
CA ALA A 246 56.97 -23.40 11.36
C ALA A 246 55.69 -24.21 11.22
N ASN A 247 54.57 -23.49 10.93
CA ASN A 247 53.49 -23.91 10.05
C ASN A 247 52.61 -22.68 9.80
N ASP A 248 52.99 -21.91 8.78
CA ASP A 248 52.29 -20.69 8.34
C ASP A 248 51.10 -21.14 7.47
N GLU A 249 50.09 -21.74 8.08
CA GLU A 249 48.82 -21.96 7.44
C GLU A 249 48.07 -20.60 7.42
N ALA A 250 48.22 -19.86 6.32
CA ALA A 250 47.44 -18.64 6.14
C ALA A 250 45.96 -18.99 6.18
N LYS A 251 45.21 -18.31 7.06
CA LYS A 251 43.77 -18.51 7.24
C LYS A 251 43.01 -17.24 6.92
N TRP A 252 42.01 -17.39 6.06
CA TRP A 252 41.05 -16.32 5.74
C TRP A 252 39.70 -16.71 6.29
N ILE A 253 39.04 -15.78 6.97
CA ILE A 253 37.74 -16.00 7.60
C ILE A 253 36.73 -15.06 6.98
N VAL A 254 35.66 -15.59 6.40
CA VAL A 254 34.54 -14.84 5.88
C VAL A 254 33.26 -15.11 6.67
N THR A 255 32.50 -14.09 6.93
CA THR A 255 31.26 -14.16 7.71
C THR A 255 30.02 -14.11 6.82
N PHE A 256 28.94 -14.72 7.27
CA PHE A 256 27.65 -14.72 6.59
C PHE A 256 26.57 -14.05 7.43
N ALA A 257 25.60 -13.44 6.76
CA ALA A 257 24.39 -12.97 7.41
C ALA A 257 23.58 -14.15 7.97
N GLU A 258 22.70 -13.89 8.92
CA GLU A 258 21.83 -14.91 9.47
C GLU A 258 20.95 -15.52 8.37
N ASN A 259 20.84 -16.85 8.39
CA ASN A 259 20.03 -17.60 7.44
C ASN A 259 20.39 -17.36 5.94
N SER A 260 21.63 -16.97 5.67
CA SER A 260 22.12 -16.65 4.33
C SER A 260 23.41 -17.40 3.99
N SER A 261 23.59 -17.73 2.72
CA SER A 261 24.83 -18.21 2.10
C SER A 261 25.37 -17.25 1.04
N VAL A 262 24.84 -16.02 0.97
CA VAL A 262 25.28 -14.99 0.02
C VAL A 262 26.56 -14.35 0.54
N LEU A 263 27.58 -14.22 -0.32
CA LEU A 263 28.82 -13.50 0.01
C LEU A 263 28.55 -11.99 0.06
N THR A 264 29.04 -11.37 1.12
CA THR A 264 29.03 -9.91 1.23
C THR A 264 30.21 -9.30 0.45
N PRO A 265 30.18 -7.99 0.11
CA PRO A 265 31.30 -7.33 -0.52
C PRO A 265 32.61 -7.46 0.29
N GLU A 266 32.51 -7.42 1.61
CA GLU A 266 33.65 -7.61 2.52
C GLU A 266 34.22 -9.03 2.44
N ALA A 267 33.33 -10.03 2.37
CA ALA A 267 33.73 -11.43 2.19
C ALA A 267 34.45 -11.62 0.86
N MET A 268 33.94 -11.05 -0.23
CA MET A 268 34.57 -11.08 -1.55
C MET A 268 35.95 -10.39 -1.54
N TYR A 269 36.06 -9.25 -0.85
CA TYR A 269 37.33 -8.54 -0.72
C TYR A 269 38.39 -9.39 -0.02
N ILE A 270 38.01 -10.11 1.05
CA ILE A 270 38.91 -11.03 1.77
C ILE A 270 39.34 -12.19 0.86
N LEU A 271 38.40 -12.80 0.13
CA LEU A 271 38.69 -13.91 -0.76
C LEU A 271 39.58 -13.51 -1.95
N ASN A 272 39.48 -12.30 -2.44
CA ASN A 272 40.32 -11.76 -3.53
C ASN A 272 41.79 -11.55 -3.12
N GLN A 273 42.10 -11.62 -1.82
CA GLN A 273 43.51 -11.53 -1.33
C GLN A 273 44.23 -12.87 -1.40
N ILE A 274 43.54 -13.97 -1.71
CA ILE A 274 44.13 -15.28 -1.85
C ILE A 274 44.81 -15.37 -3.21
N GLY A 275 46.07 -15.71 -3.21
CA GLY A 275 46.86 -15.84 -4.45
C GLY A 275 46.39 -16.98 -5.34
N ASN A 276 46.47 -16.81 -6.65
CA ASN A 276 46.00 -17.77 -7.66
C ASN A 276 46.69 -19.13 -7.59
N ASP A 277 47.92 -19.20 -7.00
CA ASP A 277 48.70 -20.43 -6.86
C ASP A 277 48.38 -21.21 -5.58
N ALA A 278 47.46 -20.66 -4.74
CA ALA A 278 47.09 -21.31 -3.48
C ALA A 278 46.25 -22.56 -3.73
N ILE A 279 46.47 -23.55 -2.87
CA ILE A 279 45.60 -24.73 -2.74
C ILE A 279 44.93 -24.61 -1.37
N VAL A 280 43.62 -24.58 -1.34
CA VAL A 280 42.90 -24.25 -0.11
C VAL A 280 41.88 -25.31 0.28
N ASP A 281 41.69 -25.46 1.59
CA ASP A 281 40.58 -26.18 2.20
C ASP A 281 39.59 -25.19 2.79
N ILE A 282 38.29 -25.48 2.63
CA ILE A 282 37.20 -24.65 3.08
C ILE A 282 36.35 -25.40 4.10
N VAL A 283 36.20 -24.84 5.28
CA VAL A 283 35.29 -25.33 6.31
C VAL A 283 34.27 -24.25 6.65
N ALA A 284 33.01 -24.51 6.38
CA ALA A 284 31.94 -23.56 6.72
C ALA A 284 31.05 -24.09 7.85
N THR A 285 30.54 -23.18 8.65
CA THR A 285 29.71 -23.44 9.82
C THR A 285 28.44 -22.59 9.85
N ALA A 286 27.50 -22.97 10.69
CA ALA A 286 26.27 -22.25 10.96
C ALA A 286 26.11 -21.97 12.46
N SER A 287 25.26 -21.00 12.79
CA SER A 287 24.92 -20.66 14.19
C SER A 287 24.16 -21.80 14.88
N MET A 288 24.05 -21.72 16.18
CA MET A 288 23.31 -22.70 16.99
C MET A 288 21.80 -22.66 16.82
N THR A 289 21.28 -21.63 16.18
CA THR A 289 19.82 -21.42 15.99
C THR A 289 19.27 -22.31 14.87
N GLY A 290 18.12 -22.96 15.09
CA GLY A 290 17.46 -23.81 14.09
C GLY A 290 17.72 -25.31 14.28
N SER A 291 17.26 -26.15 13.34
CA SER A 291 17.49 -27.62 13.39
C SER A 291 18.90 -28.00 12.89
N ASP A 292 19.38 -29.17 13.29
CA ASP A 292 20.70 -29.65 12.88
C ASP A 292 20.74 -29.91 11.37
N GLU A 293 19.70 -30.54 10.84
CA GLU A 293 19.61 -30.84 9.42
C GLU A 293 19.61 -29.55 8.56
N TYR A 294 18.88 -28.52 8.99
CA TYR A 294 18.86 -27.25 8.32
C TYR A 294 20.22 -26.56 8.32
N ASN A 295 20.90 -26.54 9.48
CA ASN A 295 22.20 -25.90 9.63
C ASN A 295 23.31 -26.69 8.91
N GLN A 296 23.17 -28.00 8.79
CA GLN A 296 24.06 -28.83 7.98
C GLN A 296 23.97 -28.40 6.51
N LYS A 297 22.75 -28.35 5.94
CA LYS A 297 22.52 -27.90 4.56
C LYS A 297 22.95 -26.44 4.31
N LEU A 298 22.75 -25.56 5.29
CA LEU A 298 23.18 -24.17 5.20
C LEU A 298 24.70 -24.02 5.18
N SER A 299 25.41 -24.74 6.02
CA SER A 299 26.87 -24.75 6.05
C SER A 299 27.47 -25.33 4.76
N GLU A 300 26.88 -26.39 4.22
CA GLU A 300 27.29 -26.98 2.93
C GLU A 300 27.10 -25.95 1.78
N LYS A 301 25.97 -25.23 1.74
CA LYS A 301 25.78 -24.18 0.76
C LYS A 301 26.78 -23.03 0.91
N ARG A 302 27.16 -22.65 2.11
CA ARG A 302 28.20 -21.65 2.37
C ARG A 302 29.56 -22.08 1.87
N ALA A 303 29.95 -23.35 2.15
CA ALA A 303 31.20 -23.92 1.66
C ALA A 303 31.20 -23.92 0.11
N ALA A 304 30.12 -24.36 -0.51
CA ALA A 304 30.00 -24.39 -1.96
C ALA A 304 30.14 -23.01 -2.59
N VAL A 305 29.44 -21.99 -2.07
CA VAL A 305 29.49 -20.60 -2.61
C VAL A 305 30.89 -20.00 -2.50
N VAL A 306 31.61 -20.25 -1.41
CA VAL A 306 33.02 -19.81 -1.27
C VAL A 306 33.92 -20.57 -2.25
N SER A 307 33.72 -21.86 -2.43
CA SER A 307 34.46 -22.67 -3.39
C SER A 307 34.27 -22.23 -4.81
N ASP A 308 33.01 -22.00 -5.21
CA ASP A 308 32.63 -21.49 -6.55
C ASP A 308 33.24 -20.10 -6.81
N TYR A 309 33.20 -19.21 -5.83
CA TYR A 309 33.79 -17.90 -5.95
C TYR A 309 35.31 -17.96 -6.13
N LEU A 310 36.00 -18.70 -5.30
CA LEU A 310 37.45 -18.86 -5.38
C LEU A 310 37.90 -19.51 -6.70
N THR A 311 37.19 -20.52 -7.16
CA THR A 311 37.51 -21.21 -8.41
C THR A 311 37.24 -20.33 -9.63
N ASN A 312 36.06 -19.71 -9.70
CA ASN A 312 35.59 -19.03 -10.91
C ASN A 312 36.10 -17.58 -11.02
N ASN A 313 36.28 -16.88 -9.87
CA ASN A 313 36.64 -15.46 -9.84
C ASN A 313 38.12 -15.22 -9.46
N CYS A 314 38.68 -16.06 -8.63
CA CYS A 314 40.07 -15.90 -8.14
C CYS A 314 41.06 -16.88 -8.77
N GLY A 315 40.62 -17.92 -9.49
CA GLY A 315 41.50 -18.93 -10.09
C GLY A 315 42.21 -19.84 -9.07
N VAL A 316 41.75 -19.85 -7.82
CA VAL A 316 42.33 -20.62 -6.71
C VAL A 316 41.90 -22.10 -6.78
N ARG A 317 42.79 -23.02 -6.49
CA ARG A 317 42.45 -24.44 -6.44
C ARG A 317 41.86 -24.80 -5.09
N VAL A 318 40.64 -25.32 -5.08
CA VAL A 318 40.00 -25.83 -3.85
C VAL A 318 40.18 -27.33 -3.75
N ASN A 319 40.88 -27.78 -2.70
CA ASN A 319 41.12 -29.18 -2.40
C ASN A 319 39.88 -29.83 -1.75
N SER A 320 39.29 -29.14 -0.76
CA SER A 320 38.07 -29.60 -0.11
C SER A 320 37.17 -28.42 0.30
N ALA A 321 35.83 -28.64 0.28
CA ALA A 321 34.86 -27.68 0.76
C ALA A 321 33.78 -28.42 1.58
N VAL A 322 33.76 -28.22 2.87
CA VAL A 322 32.96 -29.02 3.81
C VAL A 322 32.11 -28.08 4.69
N GLY A 323 30.80 -28.37 4.78
CA GLY A 323 29.90 -27.79 5.78
C GLY A 323 29.87 -28.66 7.04
N LYS A 324 30.13 -28.09 8.19
CA LYS A 324 30.13 -28.77 9.50
C LYS A 324 28.89 -28.52 10.36
N GLY A 325 27.85 -27.95 9.79
CA GLY A 325 26.59 -27.67 10.53
C GLY A 325 26.76 -26.62 11.63
N LYS A 326 26.13 -26.86 12.77
CA LYS A 326 26.18 -25.99 13.93
C LYS A 326 27.56 -25.94 14.56
N ASN A 327 28.05 -24.76 14.91
CA ASN A 327 29.26 -24.57 15.69
C ASN A 327 29.09 -23.34 16.60
N ALA A 328 29.27 -23.55 17.92
CA ALA A 328 29.12 -22.52 18.94
C ALA A 328 30.28 -21.51 18.95
N GLU A 329 31.50 -22.00 18.61
CA GLU A 329 32.70 -21.16 18.66
C GLU A 329 32.88 -20.28 17.44
N THR A 330 32.64 -20.84 16.25
CA THR A 330 32.85 -20.12 14.99
C THR A 330 31.60 -19.48 14.44
N GLY A 331 30.43 -20.03 14.73
CA GLY A 331 29.16 -19.46 14.33
C GLY A 331 28.92 -19.45 12.80
N ARG A 332 28.69 -18.31 12.22
CA ARG A 332 28.30 -18.13 10.81
C ARG A 332 29.49 -17.76 9.93
N VAL A 333 30.48 -18.63 9.84
CA VAL A 333 31.71 -18.34 9.08
C VAL A 333 32.04 -19.43 8.07
N ALA A 334 32.89 -19.09 7.10
CA ALA A 334 33.70 -20.05 6.38
C ALA A 334 35.17 -19.70 6.60
N ILE A 335 35.95 -20.70 6.95
CA ILE A 335 37.40 -20.64 7.17
C ILE A 335 38.05 -21.24 5.95
N VAL A 336 38.89 -20.47 5.27
CA VAL A 336 39.71 -20.93 4.14
C VAL A 336 41.14 -21.03 4.64
N THR A 337 41.73 -22.20 4.50
CA THR A 337 43.09 -22.51 4.98
C THR A 337 43.95 -22.87 3.77
N ASN A 338 45.12 -22.27 3.67
CA ASN A 338 46.10 -22.65 2.66
C ASN A 338 46.74 -23.98 3.08
N THR A 339 46.77 -24.93 2.15
CA THR A 339 47.29 -26.29 2.39
C THR A 339 48.66 -26.56 1.70
N LYS A 340 49.22 -25.54 1.09
CA LYS A 340 50.52 -25.63 0.38
C LYS A 340 51.63 -24.95 1.17
#